data_3c650eea4a25c3a948aacb2e05eec952
#
_entry.id   3c650eea4a25c3a948aacb2e05eec952
#
_cell.length_a   1.000
_cell.length_b   1.000
_cell.length_c   1.000
_cell.angle_alpha   90.00
_cell.angle_beta   90.00
_cell.angle_gamma   90.00
#
_symmetry.space_group_name_H-M   'P 1'
#
loop_
_entity.id
_entity.type
_entity.pdbx_description
1 polymer ?
#
loop_
_entity_poly.entity_id
_entity_poly.type
_entity_poly.pdbx_seq_one_letter_code
_entity_poly.pdbx_strand_id
1 'polypeptide(L)'
;RGSYSATTFFSLTTKALDNVTLVGDTTGGGGGLPNGGQLPIGWTYRFSVSRLLDLDKVNYAEHGVPPDILASFDWNDLTKDEILERAMEELR
;
A
#
# COMPACT_ATOMS: atom_id res chain seq x y z
N ARG A 1 -0.51 3.48 -6.74
CA ARG A 1 -1.78 2.70 -6.60
C ARG A 1 -1.67 1.24 -7.05
N GLY A 2 -0.53 0.81 -7.60
CA GLY A 2 -0.29 -0.58 -7.95
C GLY A 2 0.20 -1.47 -6.79
N SER A 3 0.38 -0.89 -5.61
CA SER A 3 0.93 -1.57 -4.44
C SER A 3 -0.18 -1.96 -3.48
N TYR A 4 -0.39 -3.26 -3.27
CA TYR A 4 -1.48 -3.80 -2.45
C TYR A 4 -1.01 -4.86 -1.47
N SER A 5 -1.85 -5.17 -0.49
CA SER A 5 -1.74 -6.32 0.39
C SER A 5 -0.36 -6.38 1.09
N ALA A 6 0.49 -7.34 0.77
CA ALA A 6 1.82 -7.48 1.37
C ALA A 6 2.66 -6.19 1.30
N THR A 7 2.54 -5.41 0.22
CA THR A 7 3.19 -4.11 0.10
C THR A 7 2.65 -3.10 1.10
N THR A 8 1.34 -3.13 1.38
CA THR A 8 0.75 -2.29 2.42
C THR A 8 1.32 -2.64 3.80
N PHE A 9 1.48 -3.92 4.12
CA PHE A 9 2.15 -4.38 5.34
C PHE A 9 3.59 -3.89 5.42
N PHE A 10 4.35 -4.07 4.34
CA PHE A 10 5.73 -3.62 4.26
C PHE A 10 5.84 -2.11 4.49
N SER A 11 5.02 -1.33 3.79
CA SER A 11 4.99 0.13 3.92
C SER A 11 4.63 0.57 5.33
N LEU A 12 3.63 -0.06 5.95
CA LEU A 12 3.23 0.27 7.32
C LEU A 12 4.33 -0.04 8.33
N THR A 13 4.99 -1.17 8.17
CA THR A 13 6.10 -1.58 9.06
C THR A 13 7.29 -0.65 8.89
N THR A 14 7.66 -0.33 7.67
CA THR A 14 8.83 0.53 7.40
C THR A 14 8.57 1.99 7.77
N LYS A 15 7.33 2.46 7.65
CA LYS A 15 6.93 3.82 8.09
C LYS A 15 7.14 4.06 9.59
N ALA A 16 7.14 3.01 10.39
CA ALA A 16 7.41 3.08 11.83
C ALA A 16 8.91 3.22 12.17
N LEU A 17 9.79 3.15 11.18
CA LEU A 17 11.23 3.24 11.36
C LEU A 17 11.74 4.65 11.07
N ASP A 18 12.47 5.24 12.01
CA ASP A 18 12.97 6.62 11.90
C ASP A 18 13.97 6.84 10.76
N ASN A 19 14.61 5.78 10.30
CA ASN A 19 15.62 5.83 9.23
C ASN A 19 15.06 5.45 7.84
N VAL A 20 13.74 5.33 7.71
CA VAL A 20 13.07 5.02 6.45
C VAL A 20 12.15 6.17 6.07
N THR A 21 12.24 6.61 4.84
CA THR A 21 11.35 7.62 4.25
C THR A 21 10.60 7.00 3.07
N LEU A 22 9.28 7.06 3.12
CA LEU A 22 8.43 6.58 2.03
C LEU A 22 8.17 7.71 1.04
N VAL A 23 8.56 7.48 -0.21
CA VAL A 23 8.36 8.43 -1.32
C VAL A 23 7.42 7.82 -2.36
N GLY A 24 6.44 8.56 -2.79
CA GLY A 24 5.53 8.12 -3.84
C GLY A 24 4.09 8.51 -3.63
N ASP A 25 3.18 7.66 -4.07
CA ASP A 25 1.74 7.81 -3.91
C ASP A 25 1.24 6.89 -2.77
N THR A 26 0.07 7.16 -2.24
CA THR A 26 -0.60 6.31 -1.25
C THR A 26 -0.78 4.89 -1.81
N THR A 27 -0.44 3.89 -1.00
CA THR A 27 -0.63 2.49 -1.42
C THR A 27 -2.11 2.20 -1.71
N GLY A 28 -2.38 1.17 -2.48
CA GLY A 28 -3.75 0.76 -2.80
C GLY A 28 -4.51 0.12 -1.64
N GLY A 29 -3.85 -0.04 -0.50
CA GLY A 29 -4.44 -0.70 0.65
C GLY A 29 -4.49 -2.22 0.48
N GLY A 30 -5.62 -2.79 0.86
CA GLY A 30 -5.75 -4.23 0.92
C GLY A 30 -4.97 -4.82 2.09
N GLY A 31 -5.59 -5.65 2.83
CA GLY A 31 -4.98 -6.31 3.97
C GLY A 31 -6.03 -7.15 4.67
N GLY A 32 -5.58 -7.83 5.67
CA GLY A 32 -6.44 -8.78 6.34
C GLY A 32 -6.37 -10.17 5.72
N LEU A 33 -6.59 -11.14 6.56
CA LEU A 33 -6.62 -12.55 6.16
C LEU A 33 -7.88 -12.82 5.35
N PRO A 34 -7.76 -13.39 4.15
CA PRO A 34 -8.94 -13.78 3.39
C PRO A 34 -9.54 -15.05 3.94
N ASN A 35 -10.84 -15.08 4.01
CA ASN A 35 -11.63 -16.29 4.23
C ASN A 35 -12.69 -16.39 3.15
N GLY A 36 -13.23 -17.56 2.95
CA GLY A 36 -14.24 -17.76 1.92
C GLY A 36 -14.87 -19.13 1.97
N GLY A 37 -15.67 -19.39 0.97
CA GLY A 37 -16.39 -20.64 0.85
C GLY A 37 -16.84 -20.90 -0.59
N GLN A 38 -17.69 -21.88 -0.73
CA GLN A 38 -18.27 -22.28 -2.00
C GLN A 38 -19.78 -22.18 -1.93
N LEU A 39 -20.37 -21.62 -2.95
CA LEU A 39 -21.83 -21.62 -3.14
C LEU A 39 -22.30 -23.00 -3.64
N PRO A 40 -23.57 -23.37 -3.42
CA PRO A 40 -24.11 -24.64 -3.89
C PRO A 40 -23.97 -24.89 -5.39
N ILE A 41 -23.87 -23.83 -6.19
CA ILE A 41 -23.66 -23.85 -7.64
C ILE A 41 -22.20 -24.01 -8.05
N GLY A 42 -21.28 -24.21 -7.10
CA GLY A 42 -19.85 -24.42 -7.36
C GLY A 42 -19.00 -23.15 -7.43
N TRP A 43 -19.57 -21.98 -7.38
CA TRP A 43 -18.82 -20.72 -7.35
C TRP A 43 -18.15 -20.53 -5.99
N THR A 44 -16.93 -20.01 -6.03
CA THR A 44 -16.20 -19.65 -4.81
C THR A 44 -16.27 -18.15 -4.56
N TYR A 45 -16.22 -17.76 -3.27
CA TYR A 45 -16.12 -16.39 -2.85
C TYR A 45 -15.03 -16.24 -1.78
N ARG A 46 -14.43 -15.05 -1.70
CA ARG A 46 -13.44 -14.70 -0.68
C ARG A 46 -13.65 -13.26 -0.25
N PHE A 47 -13.43 -12.99 1.02
CA PHE A 47 -13.43 -11.65 1.59
C PHE A 47 -12.48 -11.58 2.78
N SER A 48 -12.01 -10.36 3.12
CA SER A 48 -11.15 -10.16 4.27
C SER A 48 -11.93 -10.24 5.56
N VAL A 49 -11.45 -11.02 6.51
CA VAL A 49 -12.10 -11.25 7.83
C VAL A 49 -11.33 -10.63 8.99
N SER A 50 -10.15 -10.07 8.73
CA SER A 50 -9.34 -9.38 9.74
C SER A 50 -9.00 -7.97 9.31
N ARG A 51 -8.62 -7.13 10.28
CA ARG A 51 -8.18 -5.76 10.04
C ARG A 51 -6.69 -5.64 10.27
N LEU A 52 -6.05 -4.74 9.53
CA LEU A 52 -4.67 -4.34 9.75
C LEU A 52 -4.69 -2.95 10.37
N LEU A 53 -4.38 -2.90 11.66
CA LEU A 53 -4.34 -1.65 12.41
C LEU A 53 -2.89 -1.33 12.80
N ASP A 54 -2.54 -0.07 12.78
CA ASP A 54 -1.31 0.42 13.39
C ASP A 54 -1.47 0.57 14.92
N LEU A 55 -0.44 1.11 15.57
CA LEU A 55 -0.46 1.36 17.02
C LEU A 55 -1.53 2.39 17.42
N ASP A 56 -1.93 3.28 16.51
CA ASP A 56 -2.98 4.28 16.72
C ASP A 56 -4.36 3.77 16.30
N LYS A 57 -4.46 2.48 15.95
CA LYS A 57 -5.69 1.80 15.51
C LYS A 57 -6.26 2.33 14.20
N VAL A 58 -5.41 2.89 13.34
CA VAL A 58 -5.79 3.30 11.98
C VAL A 58 -5.83 2.09 11.07
N ASN A 59 -6.92 1.95 10.29
CA ASN A 59 -7.10 0.84 9.35
C ASN A 59 -6.54 1.21 7.96
N TYR A 60 -5.26 0.97 7.77
CA TYR A 60 -4.59 1.24 6.48
C TYR A 60 -4.95 0.24 5.37
N ALA A 61 -5.60 -0.86 5.70
CA ALA A 61 -6.10 -1.79 4.69
C ALA A 61 -7.19 -1.17 3.81
N GLU A 62 -8.00 -0.29 4.37
CA GLU A 62 -9.05 0.42 3.61
C GLU A 62 -8.50 1.65 2.87
N HIS A 63 -7.64 2.41 3.51
CA HIS A 63 -7.26 3.74 3.03
C HIS A 63 -5.91 3.77 2.30
N GLY A 64 -5.12 2.70 2.41
CA GLY A 64 -3.73 2.67 1.99
C GLY A 64 -2.81 3.42 2.95
N VAL A 65 -1.51 3.17 2.83
CA VAL A 65 -0.47 3.86 3.62
C VAL A 65 -0.04 5.10 2.85
N PRO A 66 -0.21 6.31 3.41
CA PRO A 66 0.28 7.53 2.76
C PRO A 66 1.82 7.59 2.84
N PRO A 67 2.49 8.14 1.82
CA PRO A 67 3.92 8.36 1.84
C PRO A 67 4.29 9.50 2.80
N ASP A 68 5.56 9.57 3.17
CA ASP A 68 6.12 10.73 3.88
C ASP A 68 6.34 11.90 2.91
N ILE A 69 6.71 11.58 1.68
CA ILE A 69 6.91 12.55 0.59
C ILE A 69 6.02 12.12 -0.58
N LEU A 70 5.05 12.96 -0.90
CA LEU A 70 4.14 12.71 -2.02
C LEU A 70 4.84 12.97 -3.35
N ALA A 71 4.84 11.97 -4.21
CA ALA A 71 5.25 12.05 -5.60
C ALA A 71 4.33 11.18 -6.45
N SER A 72 3.90 11.69 -7.57
CA SER A 72 2.98 11.00 -8.47
C SER A 72 3.68 10.59 -9.75
N PHE A 73 3.28 9.46 -10.29
CA PHE A 73 3.74 8.97 -11.57
C PHE A 73 2.84 9.53 -12.69
N ASP A 74 3.43 10.12 -13.73
CA ASP A 74 2.68 10.52 -14.91
C ASP A 74 2.49 9.35 -15.88
N TRP A 75 1.29 8.82 -15.92
CA TRP A 75 0.92 7.71 -16.79
C TRP A 75 0.94 8.08 -18.28
N ASN A 76 1.02 9.36 -18.63
CA ASN A 76 1.10 9.82 -20.01
C ASN A 76 2.54 9.91 -20.51
N ASP A 77 3.53 9.90 -19.62
CA ASP A 77 4.94 9.92 -19.97
C ASP A 77 5.69 8.76 -19.28
N LEU A 78 5.70 7.61 -19.93
CA LEU A 78 6.37 6.40 -19.44
C LEU A 78 7.91 6.44 -19.60
N THR A 79 8.46 7.52 -20.12
CA THR A 79 9.92 7.68 -20.25
C THR A 79 10.60 8.16 -18.96
N LYS A 80 9.81 8.60 -18.00
CA LYS A 80 10.27 9.12 -16.70
C LYS A 80 9.66 8.35 -15.55
N ASP A 81 10.47 8.16 -14.51
CA ASP A 81 10.00 7.71 -13.20
C ASP A 81 10.14 8.86 -12.21
N GLU A 82 9.11 9.69 -12.13
CA GLU A 82 9.10 10.88 -11.28
C GLU A 82 9.20 10.54 -9.79
N ILE A 83 8.71 9.36 -9.40
CA ILE A 83 8.83 8.90 -8.01
C ILE A 83 10.28 8.58 -7.69
N LEU A 84 10.96 7.88 -8.59
CA LEU A 84 12.39 7.58 -8.44
C LEU A 84 13.23 8.86 -8.46
N GLU A 85 12.95 9.77 -9.38
CA GLU A 85 13.64 11.07 -9.45
C GLU A 85 13.49 11.86 -8.15
N ARG A 86 12.28 11.91 -7.59
CA ARG A 86 12.02 12.56 -6.31
C ARG A 86 12.78 11.90 -5.16
N ALA A 87 12.81 10.57 -5.11
CA ALA A 87 13.55 9.83 -4.10
C ALA A 87 15.06 10.09 -4.21
N MET A 88 15.60 10.18 -5.42
CA MET A 88 17.00 10.52 -5.66
C MET A 88 17.35 11.94 -5.21
N GLU A 89 16.44 12.89 -5.36
CA GLU A 89 16.63 14.26 -4.87
C GLU A 89 16.72 14.31 -3.34
N GLU A 90 15.94 13.52 -2.63
CA GLU A 90 15.99 13.45 -1.15
C GLU A 90 17.28 12.84 -0.62
N LEU A 91 18.00 12.06 -1.41
CA LEU A 91 19.28 11.46 -1.05
C LEU A 91 20.50 12.36 -1.31
N ARG A 92 20.29 13.50 -1.92
CA ARG A 92 21.39 14.43 -2.28
C ARG A 92 21.79 15.36 -1.13
#